data_e914cbc8f8569bf1ab99454827d63a8d
#
_entry.id   e914cbc8f8569bf1ab99454827d63a8d
#
_cell.length_a   1.000
_cell.length_b   1.000
_cell.length_c   1.000
_cell.angle_alpha   90.00
_cell.angle_beta   90.00
_cell.angle_gamma   90.00
#
_symmetry.space_group_name_H-M   'P 1'
#
loop_
_entity.id
_entity.type
_entity.pdbx_description
1 polymer ?
#
loop_
_entity_poly.entity_id
_entity_poly.type
_entity_poly.pdbx_seq_one_letter_code
_entity_poly.pdbx_strand_id
1 'polypeptide(L)'
;PFFGGKYNPTGFVKGWAIENAFMKYIKPLIDNNIIEAGAINGAGDMQVGTKSNSNFSWKIGIENPEVKEKIIAKYSIKNGAVATSGLSKKGEHIKSDNEINHVQITVVGRYLSDVDVLATAGVVANERIWSEIVENKLLTGILLTKEGKKRVFEEGKITDVERT
;
A
#
# COMPACT_ATOMS: atom_id res chain seq x y z
N PRO A 1 11.42 -9.45 9.13
CA PRO A 1 12.58 -8.98 8.40
C PRO A 1 13.79 -8.85 9.33
N PHE A 2 14.95 -9.31 8.86
CA PHE A 2 16.21 -9.20 9.55
C PHE A 2 17.09 -8.18 8.83
N PHE A 3 17.66 -7.24 9.57
CA PHE A 3 18.62 -6.29 9.02
C PHE A 3 19.87 -6.27 9.91
N GLY A 4 21.05 -6.55 9.34
CA GLY A 4 22.30 -6.65 10.10
C GLY A 4 22.27 -7.71 11.21
N GLY A 5 21.57 -8.83 11.00
CA GLY A 5 21.41 -9.90 11.99
C GLY A 5 20.43 -9.59 13.13
N LYS A 6 19.74 -8.44 13.09
CA LYS A 6 18.74 -8.04 14.09
C LYS A 6 17.33 -8.06 13.50
N TYR A 7 16.37 -8.50 14.31
CA TYR A 7 14.96 -8.42 13.95
C TYR A 7 14.49 -6.96 13.94
N ASN A 8 13.94 -6.50 12.82
CA ASN A 8 13.37 -5.16 12.68
C ASN A 8 11.88 -5.25 12.28
N PRO A 9 10.95 -5.07 13.22
CA PRO A 9 9.51 -5.18 12.93
C PRO A 9 8.89 -3.89 12.39
N THR A 10 9.63 -2.81 12.19
CA THR A 10 9.08 -1.47 11.87
C THR A 10 8.22 -1.44 10.60
N GLY A 11 8.52 -2.28 9.60
CA GLY A 11 7.72 -2.40 8.38
C GLY A 11 6.46 -3.25 8.51
N PHE A 12 6.17 -3.78 9.72
CA PHE A 12 5.00 -4.61 9.98
C PHE A 12 4.08 -4.04 11.07
N VAL A 13 4.67 -3.50 12.15
CA VAL A 13 3.94 -3.14 13.38
C VAL A 13 2.88 -2.07 13.13
N LYS A 14 3.14 -1.10 12.25
CA LYS A 14 2.17 -0.03 11.95
C LYS A 14 0.92 -0.58 11.28
N GLY A 15 1.07 -1.31 10.18
CA GLY A 15 -0.04 -1.93 9.45
C GLY A 15 -0.84 -2.87 10.34
N TRP A 16 -0.14 -3.72 11.10
CA TRP A 16 -0.76 -4.64 12.06
C TRP A 16 -1.55 -3.92 13.15
N ALA A 17 -1.02 -2.85 13.74
CA ALA A 17 -1.72 -2.11 14.80
C ALA A 17 -3.00 -1.44 14.30
N ILE A 18 -2.95 -0.81 13.11
CA ILE A 18 -4.10 -0.17 12.47
C ILE A 18 -5.16 -1.21 12.11
N GLU A 19 -4.75 -2.33 11.51
CA GLU A 19 -5.65 -3.44 11.17
C GLU A 19 -6.35 -4.00 12.41
N ASN A 20 -5.59 -4.30 13.48
CA ASN A 20 -6.17 -4.81 14.71
C ASN A 20 -7.13 -3.80 15.36
N ALA A 21 -6.79 -2.52 15.36
CA ALA A 21 -7.70 -1.48 15.85
C ALA A 21 -9.00 -1.43 15.03
N PHE A 22 -8.89 -1.51 13.69
CA PHE A 22 -10.04 -1.57 12.81
C PHE A 22 -10.91 -2.79 13.09
N MET A 23 -10.32 -3.99 13.14
CA MET A 23 -11.02 -5.24 13.38
C MET A 23 -11.69 -5.28 14.74
N LYS A 24 -11.06 -4.68 15.76
CA LYS A 24 -11.57 -4.67 17.13
C LYS A 24 -12.67 -3.64 17.39
N TYR A 25 -12.56 -2.44 16.80
CA TYR A 25 -13.40 -1.32 17.16
C TYR A 25 -14.35 -0.83 16.05
N ILE A 26 -13.94 -0.90 14.79
CA ILE A 26 -14.73 -0.38 13.66
C ILE A 26 -15.57 -1.47 13.03
N LYS A 27 -14.94 -2.61 12.73
CA LYS A 27 -15.63 -3.70 12.05
C LYS A 27 -16.89 -4.20 12.77
N PRO A 28 -16.91 -4.38 14.10
CA PRO A 28 -18.15 -4.77 14.81
C PRO A 28 -19.27 -3.75 14.67
N LEU A 29 -18.97 -2.45 14.57
CA LEU A 29 -20.00 -1.42 14.37
C LEU A 29 -20.64 -1.54 12.98
N ILE A 30 -19.84 -1.87 11.97
CA ILE A 30 -20.32 -2.13 10.60
C ILE A 30 -21.17 -3.41 10.57
N ASP A 31 -20.65 -4.49 11.14
CA ASP A 31 -21.29 -5.82 11.13
C ASP A 31 -22.63 -5.82 11.88
N ASN A 32 -22.74 -5.04 12.95
CA ASN A 32 -23.97 -4.86 13.72
C ASN A 32 -24.89 -3.76 13.14
N ASN A 33 -24.61 -3.25 11.96
CA ASN A 33 -25.38 -2.20 11.28
C ASN A 33 -25.51 -0.88 12.05
N ILE A 34 -24.56 -0.57 12.95
CA ILE A 34 -24.54 0.69 13.70
C ILE A 34 -24.01 1.82 12.81
N ILE A 35 -23.00 1.52 11.95
CA ILE A 35 -22.46 2.45 10.97
C ILE A 35 -22.47 1.83 9.58
N GLU A 36 -22.57 2.65 8.54
CA GLU A 36 -22.56 2.20 7.15
C GLU A 36 -21.16 1.84 6.68
N ALA A 37 -20.16 2.64 7.05
CA ALA A 37 -18.77 2.49 6.66
C ALA A 37 -17.84 3.08 7.71
N GLY A 38 -16.61 2.61 7.77
CA GLY A 38 -15.57 3.12 8.67
C GLY A 38 -14.17 2.87 8.12
N ALA A 39 -13.21 3.70 8.55
CA ALA A 39 -11.82 3.59 8.17
C ALA A 39 -10.91 3.98 9.33
N ILE A 40 -9.71 3.42 9.37
CA ILE A 40 -8.59 3.95 10.15
C ILE A 40 -7.45 4.28 9.19
N ASN A 41 -6.98 5.53 9.27
CA ASN A 41 -5.83 6.02 8.51
C ASN A 41 -4.68 6.31 9.47
N GLY A 42 -3.55 5.64 9.27
CA GLY A 42 -2.32 5.85 10.00
C GLY A 42 -1.22 6.36 9.08
N ALA A 43 -1.14 7.70 8.91
CA ALA A 43 -0.12 8.36 8.10
C ALA A 43 -0.10 7.90 6.62
N GLY A 44 -1.28 7.72 6.03
CA GLY A 44 -1.45 7.35 4.62
C GLY A 44 -1.72 5.87 4.39
N ASP A 45 -1.48 5.01 5.37
CA ASP A 45 -1.89 3.60 5.29
C ASP A 45 -3.27 3.43 5.92
N MET A 46 -4.16 2.75 5.22
CA MET A 46 -5.58 2.71 5.56
C MET A 46 -6.12 1.28 5.58
N GLN A 47 -6.89 0.97 6.62
CA GLN A 47 -7.83 -0.16 6.63
C GLN A 47 -9.24 0.40 6.55
N VAL A 48 -10.04 -0.10 5.62
CA VAL A 48 -11.40 0.41 5.35
C VAL A 48 -12.42 -0.73 5.30
N GLY A 49 -13.65 -0.39 5.63
CA GLY A 49 -14.77 -1.31 5.54
C GLY A 49 -16.09 -0.59 5.26
N THR A 50 -17.00 -1.32 4.64
CA THR A 50 -18.32 -0.87 4.28
C THR A 50 -19.28 -2.03 4.46
N LYS A 51 -20.50 -1.74 4.90
CA LYS A 51 -21.59 -2.69 5.05
C LYS A 51 -21.88 -3.42 3.73
N SER A 52 -22.15 -4.71 3.78
CA SER A 52 -22.28 -5.57 2.59
C SER A 52 -23.35 -5.11 1.60
N ASN A 53 -24.48 -4.61 2.11
CA ASN A 53 -25.62 -4.14 1.29
C ASN A 53 -25.55 -2.63 0.98
N SER A 54 -24.48 -1.92 1.35
CA SER A 54 -24.30 -0.51 1.00
C SER A 54 -23.75 -0.33 -0.41
N ASN A 55 -24.13 0.76 -1.06
CA ASN A 55 -23.54 1.22 -2.32
C ASN A 55 -22.32 2.13 -2.11
N PHE A 56 -22.01 2.47 -0.86
CA PHE A 56 -20.85 3.30 -0.54
C PHE A 56 -19.53 2.59 -0.86
N SER A 57 -18.57 3.32 -1.40
CA SER A 57 -17.19 2.89 -1.59
C SER A 57 -16.22 4.04 -1.28
N TRP A 58 -15.14 3.69 -0.63
CA TRP A 58 -14.05 4.61 -0.33
C TRP A 58 -13.32 4.99 -1.62
N LYS A 59 -13.17 6.30 -1.85
CA LYS A 59 -12.38 6.86 -2.96
C LYS A 59 -11.03 7.30 -2.42
N ILE A 60 -10.00 6.49 -2.63
CA ILE A 60 -8.67 6.70 -2.08
C ILE A 60 -7.76 7.21 -3.18
N GLY A 61 -7.23 8.43 -3.00
CA GLY A 61 -6.24 9.04 -3.89
C GLY A 61 -4.83 8.71 -3.43
N ILE A 62 -3.96 8.35 -4.37
CA ILE A 62 -2.53 8.17 -4.14
C ILE A 62 -1.81 9.41 -4.58
N GLU A 63 -1.12 10.07 -3.64
CA GLU A 63 -0.39 11.31 -3.91
C GLU A 63 0.97 11.04 -4.58
N ASN A 64 1.38 11.98 -5.40
CA ASN A 64 2.74 12.03 -5.94
C ASN A 64 3.72 12.38 -4.80
N PRO A 65 4.82 11.64 -4.61
CA PRO A 65 5.76 11.91 -3.52
C PRO A 65 6.55 13.21 -3.68
N GLU A 66 6.67 13.72 -4.91
CA GLU A 66 7.47 14.91 -5.25
C GLU A 66 6.60 16.17 -5.42
N VAL A 67 5.37 15.99 -5.90
CA VAL A 67 4.44 17.10 -6.17
C VAL A 67 3.23 16.96 -5.25
N LYS A 68 3.23 17.74 -4.18
CA LYS A 68 2.11 17.77 -3.23
C LYS A 68 0.78 18.05 -3.93
N GLU A 69 -0.30 17.45 -3.41
CA GLU A 69 -1.68 17.59 -3.90
C GLU A 69 -1.91 16.99 -5.31
N LYS A 70 -0.88 16.53 -6.00
CA LYS A 70 -1.03 15.82 -7.27
C LYS A 70 -1.38 14.35 -7.03
N ILE A 71 -2.57 13.93 -7.44
CA ILE A 71 -3.01 12.54 -7.38
C ILE A 71 -2.51 11.78 -8.62
N ILE A 72 -1.80 10.67 -8.40
CA ILE A 72 -1.24 9.82 -9.47
C ILE A 72 -2.08 8.57 -9.75
N ALA A 73 -2.92 8.15 -8.80
CA ALA A 73 -3.87 7.06 -8.96
C ALA A 73 -5.07 7.24 -8.03
N LYS A 74 -6.20 6.60 -8.36
CA LYS A 74 -7.40 6.55 -7.51
C LYS A 74 -7.92 5.12 -7.46
N TYR A 75 -8.20 4.64 -6.25
CA TYR A 75 -8.81 3.34 -6.01
C TYR A 75 -10.20 3.49 -5.41
N SER A 76 -11.13 2.66 -5.85
CA SER A 76 -12.48 2.57 -5.28
C SER A 76 -12.63 1.24 -4.56
N ILE A 77 -12.71 1.28 -3.22
CA ILE A 77 -12.65 0.10 -2.36
C ILE A 77 -13.83 0.11 -1.41
N LYS A 78 -14.55 -1.00 -1.27
CA LYS A 78 -15.57 -1.18 -0.23
C LYS A 78 -14.94 -1.70 1.06
N ASN A 79 -14.19 -2.79 0.94
CA ASN A 79 -13.53 -3.47 2.07
C ASN A 79 -12.10 -3.81 1.66
N GLY A 80 -11.13 -3.47 2.49
CA GLY A 80 -9.72 -3.74 2.21
C GLY A 80 -8.77 -2.74 2.83
N ALA A 81 -7.59 -2.69 2.28
CA ALA A 81 -6.49 -1.87 2.76
C ALA A 81 -5.68 -1.27 1.62
N VAL A 82 -5.05 -0.15 1.92
CA VAL A 82 -4.07 0.51 1.03
C VAL A 82 -2.87 0.91 1.86
N ALA A 83 -1.69 0.56 1.42
CA ALA A 83 -0.43 1.02 2.02
C ALA A 83 0.51 1.58 0.98
N THR A 84 1.23 2.62 1.35
CA THR A 84 2.21 3.29 0.49
C THR A 84 3.55 3.41 1.19
N SER A 85 4.59 2.87 0.57
CA SER A 85 5.98 3.04 0.97
C SER A 85 6.75 3.83 -0.08
N GLY A 86 7.68 4.70 0.37
CA GLY A 86 8.50 5.49 -0.52
C GLY A 86 9.81 5.92 0.11
N LEU A 87 10.81 6.20 -0.72
CA LEU A 87 12.15 6.61 -0.28
C LEU A 87 12.13 7.96 0.44
N SER A 88 11.30 8.91 0.00
CA SER A 88 11.21 10.26 0.55
C SER A 88 10.76 10.34 2.01
N LYS A 89 10.04 9.31 2.50
CA LYS A 89 9.52 9.27 3.87
C LYS A 89 10.46 8.59 4.87
N LYS A 90 11.51 7.89 4.43
CA LYS A 90 12.37 7.06 5.30
C LYS A 90 13.83 7.50 5.36
N GLY A 91 14.23 8.64 4.72
CA GLY A 91 15.60 9.14 4.74
C GLY A 91 16.62 8.17 4.12
N GLU A 92 17.87 8.61 3.99
CA GLU A 92 18.99 7.96 3.30
C GLU A 92 19.50 6.63 3.91
N HIS A 93 18.71 5.92 4.70
CA HIS A 93 19.18 4.75 5.46
C HIS A 93 19.03 3.42 4.72
N ILE A 94 18.49 3.40 3.51
CA ILE A 94 18.42 2.18 2.71
C ILE A 94 19.63 2.15 1.78
N LYS A 95 20.75 1.64 2.29
CA LYS A 95 21.88 1.20 1.46
C LYS A 95 21.50 -0.17 0.89
N SER A 96 21.11 -0.22 -0.37
CA SER A 96 20.99 -1.46 -1.14
C SER A 96 22.10 -1.46 -2.16
N ASP A 97 22.84 -2.55 -2.26
CA ASP A 97 23.86 -2.79 -3.30
C ASP A 97 23.23 -2.98 -4.70
N ASN A 98 21.91 -3.01 -4.77
CA ASN A 98 21.16 -3.08 -6.02
C ASN A 98 20.63 -1.70 -6.39
N GLU A 99 20.64 -1.36 -7.68
CA GLU A 99 19.98 -0.16 -8.21
C GLU A 99 18.48 -0.20 -7.88
N ILE A 100 18.12 0.45 -6.76
CA ILE A 100 16.72 0.66 -6.39
C ILE A 100 16.17 1.69 -7.36
N ASN A 101 15.25 1.28 -8.21
CA ASN A 101 14.62 2.16 -9.20
C ASN A 101 13.26 2.68 -8.75
N HIS A 102 12.72 2.14 -7.65
CA HIS A 102 11.39 2.46 -7.15
C HIS A 102 11.43 3.63 -6.15
N VAL A 103 10.71 4.71 -6.43
CA VAL A 103 10.55 5.86 -5.52
C VAL A 103 9.39 5.67 -4.58
N GLN A 104 8.28 5.13 -5.09
CA GLN A 104 7.06 4.90 -4.34
C GLN A 104 6.36 3.64 -4.84
N ILE A 105 5.87 2.83 -3.91
CA ILE A 105 5.00 1.70 -4.20
C ILE A 105 3.77 1.78 -3.30
N THR A 106 2.61 1.68 -3.92
CA THR A 106 1.33 1.51 -3.23
C THR A 106 0.78 0.14 -3.55
N VAL A 107 0.39 -0.60 -2.54
CA VAL A 107 -0.28 -1.91 -2.67
C VAL A 107 -1.68 -1.80 -2.10
N VAL A 108 -2.64 -2.38 -2.82
CA VAL A 108 -4.04 -2.51 -2.44
C VAL A 108 -4.33 -3.98 -2.19
N GLY A 109 -5.02 -4.30 -1.09
CA GLY A 109 -5.33 -5.67 -0.73
C GLY A 109 -6.36 -5.77 0.38
N ARG A 110 -6.44 -6.95 1.00
CA ARG A 110 -7.46 -7.24 2.01
C ARG A 110 -7.07 -6.76 3.41
N TYR A 111 -5.84 -6.98 3.80
CA TYR A 111 -5.32 -6.74 5.15
C TYR A 111 -4.17 -5.75 5.13
N LEU A 112 -4.20 -4.78 6.03
CA LEU A 112 -3.21 -3.70 6.04
C LEU A 112 -1.82 -4.21 6.43
N SER A 113 -1.72 -5.18 7.33
CA SER A 113 -0.45 -5.81 7.71
C SER A 113 0.29 -6.41 6.50
N ASP A 114 -0.45 -7.05 5.59
CA ASP A 114 0.12 -7.67 4.40
C ASP A 114 0.57 -6.61 3.38
N VAL A 115 -0.31 -5.65 3.07
CA VAL A 115 0.00 -4.64 2.04
C VAL A 115 1.08 -3.65 2.48
N ASP A 116 1.21 -3.33 3.78
CA ASP A 116 2.30 -2.49 4.33
C ASP A 116 3.66 -3.18 4.19
N VAL A 117 3.74 -4.47 4.52
CA VAL A 117 4.95 -5.28 4.32
C VAL A 117 5.32 -5.37 2.84
N LEU A 118 4.34 -5.63 1.96
CA LEU A 118 4.58 -5.76 0.53
C LEU A 118 5.00 -4.43 -0.10
N ALA A 119 4.36 -3.31 0.26
CA ALA A 119 4.77 -1.98 -0.20
C ALA A 119 6.21 -1.66 0.24
N THR A 120 6.57 -2.00 1.49
CA THR A 120 7.94 -1.81 2.01
C THR A 120 8.95 -2.71 1.29
N ALA A 121 8.61 -3.97 1.05
CA ALA A 121 9.46 -4.91 0.31
C ALA A 121 9.69 -4.44 -1.13
N GLY A 122 8.65 -3.93 -1.78
CA GLY A 122 8.73 -3.45 -3.15
C GLY A 122 9.67 -2.25 -3.34
N VAL A 123 9.73 -1.34 -2.35
CA VAL A 123 10.65 -0.18 -2.42
C VAL A 123 12.12 -0.61 -2.41
N VAL A 124 12.45 -1.74 -1.77
CA VAL A 124 13.84 -2.25 -1.66
C VAL A 124 14.17 -3.35 -2.65
N ALA A 125 13.18 -3.92 -3.32
CA ALA A 125 13.37 -4.96 -4.32
C ALA A 125 13.90 -4.36 -5.64
N ASN A 126 14.73 -5.12 -6.37
CA ASN A 126 14.99 -4.81 -7.76
C ASN A 126 13.77 -5.16 -8.64
N GLU A 127 13.78 -4.68 -9.89
CA GLU A 127 12.65 -4.81 -10.80
C GLU A 127 12.23 -6.28 -11.04
N ARG A 128 13.21 -7.18 -11.21
CA ARG A 128 12.94 -8.61 -11.44
C ARG A 128 12.25 -9.24 -10.23
N ILE A 129 12.82 -9.05 -9.04
CA ILE A 129 12.24 -9.60 -7.80
C ILE A 129 10.84 -9.01 -7.55
N TRP A 130 10.66 -7.72 -7.78
CA TRP A 130 9.35 -7.10 -7.60
C TRP A 130 8.31 -7.67 -8.57
N SER A 131 8.66 -7.84 -9.84
CA SER A 131 7.75 -8.44 -10.84
C SER A 131 7.35 -9.86 -10.46
N GLU A 132 8.28 -10.68 -9.99
CA GLU A 132 7.99 -12.03 -9.49
C GLU A 132 7.05 -12.01 -8.26
N ILE A 133 7.22 -11.03 -7.35
CA ILE A 133 6.33 -10.88 -6.18
C ILE A 133 4.93 -10.45 -6.62
N VAL A 134 4.83 -9.48 -7.53
CA VAL A 134 3.55 -9.00 -8.07
C VAL A 134 2.78 -10.14 -8.71
N GLU A 135 3.41 -10.92 -9.58
CA GLU A 135 2.79 -12.05 -10.28
C GLU A 135 2.38 -13.16 -9.30
N ASN A 136 3.31 -13.64 -8.46
CA ASN A 136 3.07 -14.75 -7.55
C ASN A 136 2.02 -14.45 -6.47
N LYS A 137 1.89 -13.18 -6.07
CA LYS A 137 0.94 -12.72 -5.05
C LYS A 137 -0.33 -12.12 -5.64
N LEU A 138 -0.46 -12.06 -6.97
CA LEU A 138 -1.57 -11.43 -7.68
C LEU A 138 -1.86 -10.01 -7.18
N LEU A 139 -0.80 -9.21 -7.00
CA LEU A 139 -0.91 -7.90 -6.38
C LEU A 139 -1.65 -6.90 -7.28
N THR A 140 -2.29 -5.95 -6.62
CA THR A 140 -2.90 -4.76 -7.24
C THR A 140 -2.31 -3.50 -6.61
N GLY A 141 -1.97 -2.51 -7.45
CA GLY A 141 -1.38 -1.26 -6.95
C GLY A 141 -0.71 -0.42 -8.02
N ILE A 142 0.20 0.44 -7.59
CA ILE A 142 0.96 1.35 -8.45
C ILE A 142 2.39 1.51 -7.95
N LEU A 143 3.29 1.64 -8.88
CA LEU A 143 4.71 1.89 -8.68
C LEU A 143 5.11 3.17 -9.45
N LEU A 144 5.92 4.02 -8.82
CA LEU A 144 6.59 5.15 -9.42
C LEU A 144 8.11 4.92 -9.40
N THR A 145 8.78 5.07 -10.57
CA THR A 145 10.23 4.95 -10.69
C THR A 145 10.94 6.30 -10.50
N LYS A 146 12.26 6.27 -10.33
CA LYS A 146 13.11 7.48 -10.26
C LYS A 146 13.03 8.34 -11.51
N GLU A 147 12.84 7.73 -12.68
CA GLU A 147 12.66 8.44 -13.96
C GLU A 147 11.26 9.03 -14.10
N GLY A 148 10.42 8.89 -13.06
CA GLY A 148 9.03 9.36 -13.05
C GLY A 148 8.10 8.51 -13.93
N LYS A 149 8.49 7.30 -14.31
CA LYS A 149 7.60 6.35 -14.99
C LYS A 149 6.61 5.78 -13.99
N LYS A 150 5.36 5.70 -14.41
CA LYS A 150 4.28 5.13 -13.64
C LYS A 150 3.92 3.76 -14.21
N ARG A 151 3.88 2.75 -13.34
CA ARG A 151 3.44 1.39 -13.68
C ARG A 151 2.29 1.00 -12.78
N VAL A 152 1.23 0.48 -13.37
CA VAL A 152 0.09 -0.09 -12.64
C VAL A 152 0.22 -1.60 -12.65
N PHE A 153 -0.04 -2.22 -11.53
CA PHE A 153 -0.17 -3.67 -11.46
C PHE A 153 -1.57 -4.03 -10.98
N GLU A 154 -2.19 -4.98 -11.65
CA GLU A 154 -3.56 -5.42 -11.38
C GLU A 154 -3.62 -6.95 -11.53
N GLU A 155 -4.06 -7.62 -10.47
CA GLU A 155 -4.15 -9.09 -10.43
C GLU A 155 -2.87 -9.79 -10.92
N GLY A 156 -1.71 -9.28 -10.52
CA GLY A 156 -0.42 -9.85 -10.86
C GLY A 156 0.18 -9.42 -12.21
N LYS A 157 -0.52 -8.61 -13.00
CA LYS A 157 -0.03 -8.11 -14.30
C LYS A 157 0.44 -6.67 -14.18
N ILE A 158 1.68 -6.42 -14.63
CA ILE A 158 2.26 -5.06 -14.64
C ILE A 158 2.08 -4.44 -16.03
N THR A 159 1.58 -3.20 -16.06
CA THR A 159 1.38 -2.41 -17.28
C THR A 159 2.02 -1.04 -17.10
N ASP A 160 2.81 -0.64 -18.09
CA ASP A 160 3.37 0.73 -18.16
C ASP A 160 2.25 1.70 -18.51
N VAL A 161 2.19 2.82 -17.79
CA VAL A 161 1.24 3.90 -18.06
C VAL A 161 2.03 5.05 -18.66
N GLU A 162 1.71 5.40 -19.91
CA GLU A 162 2.34 6.55 -20.58
C GLU A 162 2.12 7.84 -19.79
N ARG A 163 3.12 8.75 -19.84
CA ARG A 163 3.00 10.08 -19.24
C ARG A 163 1.91 10.84 -19.96
N THR A 164 0.82 11.12 -19.27
CA THR A 164 -0.15 12.16 -19.66
C THR A 164 0.29 13.51 -19.14
#